data_f97e3a1e8248b5716cf9d70e99f2d7a0
#
_entry.id   f97e3a1e8248b5716cf9d70e99f2d7a0
#
_cell.length_a   1.000
_cell.length_b   1.000
_cell.length_c   1.000
_cell.angle_alpha   90.00
_cell.angle_beta   90.00
_cell.angle_gamma   90.00
#
_symmetry.space_group_name_H-M   'P 1'
#
loop_
_entity.id
_entity.type
_entity.pdbx_description
1 polymer ?
#
loop_
_entity_poly.entity_id
_entity_poly.type
_entity_poly.pdbx_seq_one_letter_code
_entity_poly.pdbx_strand_id
1 'polypeptide(L)'
;MISVQDIVKSFDGNIVLNHISTEMRDGCVNMIIGQSGSGKTVFMKSLIGLFQVDSGKIEYDGRCLTDMNEKEIRTLRREVGMLFQGSALFDSLTVMENVLYPLEMFSDMSRQQMVDRAKFCLEHVNIPEHVYNLMPSEISGGQQKRVAIARAIVLNPKYLFCDEPNSGLDPKTSLVIDQLIHQLTQEFNMCTIINSHDMNSIMEIGDHIVFLKSGKLEWSGSKDEIFHTGNEALEDFVFASNLYKKVKEAHQA
;
A
#
# COMPACT_ATOMS: atom_id res chain seq x y z
N MET A 1 1.11 -0.24 -14.27
CA MET A 1 0.63 1.14 -13.97
C MET A 1 -0.87 1.13 -13.74
N ILE A 2 -1.38 1.90 -12.76
CA ILE A 2 -2.82 2.10 -12.58
C ILE A 2 -3.14 3.54 -12.95
N SER A 3 -4.06 3.74 -13.90
CA SER A 3 -4.56 5.05 -14.31
C SER A 3 -5.96 5.28 -13.73
N VAL A 4 -6.19 6.47 -13.21
CA VAL A 4 -7.45 6.89 -12.60
C VAL A 4 -7.93 8.14 -13.32
N GLN A 5 -9.15 8.11 -13.85
CA GLN A 5 -9.71 9.19 -14.66
C GLN A 5 -11.08 9.59 -14.11
N ASP A 6 -11.15 10.80 -13.58
CA ASP A 6 -12.36 11.50 -13.18
C ASP A 6 -13.32 10.70 -12.30
N ILE A 7 -12.77 9.94 -11.32
CA ILE A 7 -13.60 9.09 -10.47
C ILE A 7 -14.37 9.89 -9.44
N VAL A 8 -15.64 9.49 -9.27
CA VAL A 8 -16.53 9.98 -8.22
C VAL A 8 -17.02 8.79 -7.40
N LYS A 9 -17.07 8.95 -6.08
CA LYS A 9 -17.71 7.98 -5.17
C LYS A 9 -18.47 8.68 -4.08
N SER A 10 -19.73 8.28 -3.91
CA SER A 10 -20.62 8.77 -2.86
C SER A 10 -21.16 7.62 -2.00
N PHE A 11 -21.59 7.96 -0.79
CA PHE A 11 -22.32 7.08 0.12
C PHE A 11 -23.49 7.89 0.70
N ASP A 12 -24.70 7.37 0.59
CA ASP A 12 -25.93 8.00 1.09
C ASP A 12 -26.06 9.48 0.68
N GLY A 13 -25.70 9.80 -0.58
CA GLY A 13 -25.73 11.14 -1.15
C GLY A 13 -24.55 12.05 -0.78
N ASN A 14 -23.65 11.60 0.09
CA ASN A 14 -22.44 12.35 0.45
C ASN A 14 -21.29 11.97 -0.47
N ILE A 15 -20.74 12.91 -1.24
CA ILE A 15 -19.58 12.68 -2.10
C ILE A 15 -18.33 12.58 -1.24
N VAL A 16 -17.64 11.43 -1.34
CA VAL A 16 -16.40 11.13 -0.61
C VAL A 16 -15.18 11.23 -1.51
N LEU A 17 -15.31 10.83 -2.79
CA LEU A 17 -14.30 11.10 -3.82
C LEU A 17 -14.95 11.97 -4.89
N ASN A 18 -14.26 13.05 -5.27
CA ASN A 18 -14.83 14.10 -6.09
C ASN A 18 -13.90 14.44 -7.25
N HIS A 19 -14.13 13.82 -8.41
CA HIS A 19 -13.40 14.05 -9.65
C HIS A 19 -11.88 13.86 -9.51
N ILE A 20 -11.46 12.68 -9.00
CA ILE A 20 -10.03 12.36 -8.84
C ILE A 20 -9.48 11.79 -10.15
N SER A 21 -8.38 12.38 -10.62
CA SER A 21 -7.59 11.87 -11.75
C SER A 21 -6.13 11.82 -11.33
N THR A 22 -5.49 10.66 -11.45
CA THR A 22 -4.07 10.45 -11.10
C THR A 22 -3.55 9.15 -11.70
N GLU A 23 -2.25 8.92 -11.57
CA GLU A 23 -1.59 7.69 -12.01
C GLU A 23 -0.77 7.10 -10.85
N MET A 24 -0.81 5.76 -10.71
CA MET A 24 0.10 5.03 -9.83
C MET A 24 1.17 4.35 -10.70
N ARG A 25 2.42 4.69 -10.45
CA ARG A 25 3.57 4.31 -11.30
C ARG A 25 4.10 2.93 -10.93
N ASP A 26 4.54 2.17 -11.94
CA ASP A 26 5.22 0.89 -11.74
C ASP A 26 6.64 1.12 -11.19
N GLY A 27 7.16 0.16 -10.44
CA GLY A 27 8.47 0.21 -9.81
C GLY A 27 8.64 1.34 -8.80
N CYS A 28 7.54 1.93 -8.33
CA CYS A 28 7.52 3.09 -7.44
C CYS A 28 6.64 2.84 -6.22
N VAL A 29 7.02 3.48 -5.11
CA VAL A 29 6.15 3.63 -3.95
C VAL A 29 5.28 4.87 -4.14
N ASN A 30 4.00 4.64 -4.47
CA ASN A 30 2.99 5.68 -4.61
C ASN A 30 2.30 5.90 -3.26
N MET A 31 2.45 7.08 -2.67
CA MET A 31 1.90 7.40 -1.35
C MET A 31 0.60 8.19 -1.49
N ILE A 32 -0.50 7.67 -0.94
CA ILE A 32 -1.75 8.43 -0.79
C ILE A 32 -1.75 9.07 0.59
N ILE A 33 -1.68 10.38 0.66
CA ILE A 33 -1.58 11.14 1.90
C ILE A 33 -2.75 12.09 2.09
N GLY A 34 -2.96 12.55 3.33
CA GLY A 34 -4.00 13.51 3.69
C GLY A 34 -4.53 13.29 5.09
N GLN A 35 -5.29 14.23 5.59
CA GLN A 35 -5.89 14.18 6.92
C GLN A 35 -6.85 12.99 7.07
N SER A 36 -7.17 12.63 8.32
CA SER A 36 -8.26 11.67 8.58
C SER A 36 -9.57 12.17 7.97
N GLY A 37 -10.31 11.29 7.31
CA GLY A 37 -11.55 11.65 6.62
C GLY A 37 -11.37 12.29 5.24
N SER A 38 -10.15 12.44 4.70
CA SER A 38 -9.93 13.02 3.37
C SER A 38 -10.32 12.12 2.19
N GLY A 39 -10.71 10.86 2.44
CA GLY A 39 -11.12 9.91 1.40
C GLY A 39 -10.08 8.83 1.03
N LYS A 40 -8.88 8.82 1.64
CA LYS A 40 -7.78 7.89 1.31
C LYS A 40 -8.18 6.42 1.28
N THR A 41 -8.79 5.93 2.36
CA THR A 41 -9.22 4.51 2.45
C THR A 41 -10.30 4.17 1.43
N VAL A 42 -11.21 5.10 1.14
CA VAL A 42 -12.24 4.93 0.10
C VAL A 42 -11.57 4.88 -1.27
N PHE A 43 -10.61 5.77 -1.53
CA PHE A 43 -9.84 5.79 -2.76
C PHE A 43 -9.08 4.47 -2.97
N MET A 44 -8.31 4.03 -1.97
CA MET A 44 -7.61 2.73 -2.04
C MET A 44 -8.59 1.56 -2.28
N LYS A 45 -9.72 1.50 -1.56
CA LYS A 45 -10.73 0.44 -1.74
C LYS A 45 -11.40 0.50 -3.10
N SER A 46 -11.53 1.68 -3.71
CA SER A 46 -12.01 1.82 -5.08
C SER A 46 -10.99 1.31 -6.10
N LEU A 47 -9.69 1.60 -5.89
CA LEU A 47 -8.63 1.08 -6.74
C LEU A 47 -8.64 -0.45 -6.82
N ILE A 48 -8.77 -1.15 -5.70
CA ILE A 48 -8.80 -2.63 -5.66
C ILE A 48 -10.17 -3.23 -6.00
N GLY A 49 -11.14 -2.40 -6.39
CA GLY A 49 -12.48 -2.85 -6.78
C GLY A 49 -13.35 -3.38 -5.65
N LEU A 50 -13.06 -3.00 -4.38
CA LEU A 50 -13.94 -3.28 -3.23
C LEU A 50 -15.12 -2.29 -3.17
N PHE A 51 -14.91 -1.06 -3.64
CA PHE A 51 -15.97 -0.09 -3.86
C PHE A 51 -16.07 0.23 -5.33
N GLN A 52 -17.23 0.01 -5.92
CA GLN A 52 -17.51 0.47 -7.27
C GLN A 52 -17.63 1.98 -7.27
N VAL A 53 -16.95 2.66 -8.21
CA VAL A 53 -17.08 4.11 -8.40
C VAL A 53 -18.40 4.45 -9.06
N ASP A 54 -18.93 5.63 -8.77
CA ASP A 54 -20.23 6.09 -9.31
C ASP A 54 -20.06 6.65 -10.73
N SER A 55 -18.86 7.20 -11.03
CA SER A 55 -18.47 7.62 -12.38
C SER A 55 -16.94 7.62 -12.52
N GLY A 56 -16.46 7.81 -13.74
CA GLY A 56 -15.03 7.78 -14.09
C GLY A 56 -14.50 6.38 -14.38
N LYS A 57 -13.17 6.24 -14.51
CA LYS A 57 -12.51 4.98 -14.88
C LYS A 57 -11.29 4.71 -14.03
N ILE A 58 -11.06 3.43 -13.75
CA ILE A 58 -9.82 2.91 -13.14
C ILE A 58 -9.30 1.84 -14.10
N GLU A 59 -8.06 2.01 -14.57
CA GLU A 59 -7.46 1.11 -15.55
C GLU A 59 -6.16 0.51 -15.01
N TYR A 60 -6.02 -0.80 -15.15
CA TYR A 60 -4.84 -1.60 -14.82
C TYR A 60 -4.16 -2.02 -16.12
N ASP A 61 -3.06 -1.35 -16.49
CA ASP A 61 -2.35 -1.59 -17.78
C ASP A 61 -3.31 -1.62 -18.98
N GLY A 62 -4.19 -0.62 -19.07
CA GLY A 62 -5.20 -0.51 -20.13
C GLY A 62 -6.42 -1.42 -19.97
N ARG A 63 -6.49 -2.22 -18.89
CA ARG A 63 -7.68 -3.02 -18.56
C ARG A 63 -8.59 -2.22 -17.64
N CYS A 64 -9.76 -1.80 -18.11
CA CYS A 64 -10.70 -1.00 -17.35
C CYS A 64 -11.41 -1.85 -16.27
N LEU A 65 -11.18 -1.54 -15.01
CA LEU A 65 -11.75 -2.27 -13.87
C LEU A 65 -13.28 -2.28 -13.86
N THR A 66 -13.91 -1.16 -14.28
CA THR A 66 -15.36 -1.03 -14.31
C THR A 66 -16.03 -1.89 -15.38
N ASP A 67 -15.29 -2.27 -16.40
CA ASP A 67 -15.80 -3.06 -17.53
C ASP A 67 -15.50 -4.57 -17.37
N MET A 68 -14.72 -4.95 -16.34
CA MET A 68 -14.34 -6.33 -16.08
C MET A 68 -15.51 -7.18 -15.61
N ASN A 69 -15.63 -8.39 -16.19
CA ASN A 69 -16.50 -9.42 -15.66
C ASN A 69 -15.87 -10.10 -14.41
N GLU A 70 -16.64 -10.94 -13.72
CA GLU A 70 -16.17 -11.59 -12.48
C GLU A 70 -14.89 -12.42 -12.66
N LYS A 71 -14.70 -13.07 -13.82
CA LYS A 71 -13.51 -13.88 -14.10
C LYS A 71 -12.27 -12.99 -14.25
N GLU A 72 -12.41 -11.87 -14.93
CA GLU A 72 -11.35 -10.88 -15.11
C GLU A 72 -10.97 -10.22 -13.78
N ILE A 73 -11.97 -9.86 -12.94
CA ILE A 73 -11.74 -9.35 -11.59
C ILE A 73 -10.98 -10.38 -10.73
N ARG A 74 -11.35 -11.68 -10.80
CA ARG A 74 -10.62 -12.73 -10.09
C ARG A 74 -9.17 -12.85 -10.56
N THR A 75 -8.93 -12.69 -11.86
CA THR A 75 -7.58 -12.70 -12.42
C THR A 75 -6.78 -11.51 -11.93
N LEU A 76 -7.35 -10.31 -11.97
CA LEU A 76 -6.72 -9.09 -11.45
C LEU A 76 -6.38 -9.24 -9.95
N ARG A 77 -7.27 -9.81 -9.13
CA ARG A 77 -7.03 -10.02 -7.69
C ARG A 77 -5.84 -10.93 -7.38
N ARG A 78 -5.45 -11.83 -8.30
CA ARG A 78 -4.22 -12.65 -8.17
C ARG A 78 -2.96 -11.82 -8.40
N GLU A 79 -3.08 -10.72 -9.18
CA GLU A 79 -2.00 -9.77 -9.43
C GLU A 79 -1.87 -8.72 -8.32
N VAL A 80 -2.76 -8.73 -7.32
CA VAL A 80 -2.81 -7.77 -6.22
C VAL A 80 -2.42 -8.43 -4.91
N GLY A 81 -1.38 -7.89 -4.26
CA GLY A 81 -1.05 -8.15 -2.86
C GLY A 81 -1.66 -7.09 -1.96
N MET A 82 -2.11 -7.48 -0.76
CA MET A 82 -2.71 -6.54 0.19
C MET A 82 -2.09 -6.72 1.58
N LEU A 83 -1.57 -5.63 2.14
CA LEU A 83 -1.16 -5.50 3.52
C LEU A 83 -2.17 -4.62 4.28
N PHE A 84 -2.89 -5.20 5.20
CA PHE A 84 -3.88 -4.52 6.04
C PHE A 84 -3.23 -3.85 7.26
N GLN A 85 -3.86 -2.81 7.78
CA GLN A 85 -3.42 -2.06 8.96
C GLN A 85 -3.09 -2.97 10.16
N GLY A 86 -3.94 -3.94 10.48
CA GLY A 86 -3.78 -4.89 11.58
C GLY A 86 -3.01 -6.18 11.23
N SER A 87 -2.22 -6.21 10.14
CA SER A 87 -1.59 -7.43 9.59
C SER A 87 -2.58 -8.50 9.11
N ALA A 88 -3.71 -8.64 9.76
CA ALA A 88 -4.82 -9.57 9.46
C ALA A 88 -4.32 -11.02 9.24
N LEU A 89 -3.36 -11.48 10.03
CA LEU A 89 -2.94 -12.88 10.04
C LEU A 89 -4.07 -13.74 10.61
N PHE A 90 -4.15 -14.96 10.13
CA PHE A 90 -5.05 -15.97 10.69
C PHE A 90 -4.43 -16.50 11.99
N ASP A 91 -5.06 -16.22 13.12
CA ASP A 91 -4.57 -16.62 14.46
C ASP A 91 -4.54 -18.14 14.66
N SER A 92 -5.33 -18.89 13.88
CA SER A 92 -5.39 -20.34 13.88
C SER A 92 -4.34 -21.03 12.98
N LEU A 93 -3.53 -20.25 12.28
CA LEU A 93 -2.50 -20.75 11.37
C LEU A 93 -1.11 -20.30 11.85
N THR A 94 -0.12 -21.16 11.66
CA THR A 94 1.28 -20.82 11.89
C THR A 94 1.76 -19.73 10.92
N VAL A 95 2.94 -19.18 11.16
CA VAL A 95 3.62 -18.23 10.24
C VAL A 95 3.72 -18.81 8.84
N MET A 96 4.20 -20.06 8.71
CA MET A 96 4.33 -20.74 7.41
C MET A 96 2.97 -20.90 6.72
N GLU A 97 1.96 -21.38 7.45
CA GLU A 97 0.62 -21.62 6.92
C GLU A 97 -0.06 -20.31 6.48
N ASN A 98 0.15 -19.22 7.20
CA ASN A 98 -0.33 -17.90 6.79
C ASN A 98 0.22 -17.48 5.41
N VAL A 99 1.51 -17.75 5.15
CA VAL A 99 2.14 -17.41 3.87
C VAL A 99 1.76 -18.41 2.78
N LEU A 100 1.56 -19.67 3.10
CA LEU A 100 1.10 -20.72 2.17
C LEU A 100 -0.35 -20.51 1.72
N TYR A 101 -1.20 -19.95 2.57
CA TYR A 101 -2.64 -19.85 2.33
C TYR A 101 -3.04 -19.27 0.96
N PRO A 102 -2.47 -18.14 0.47
CA PRO A 102 -2.79 -17.65 -0.87
C PRO A 102 -2.36 -18.60 -1.98
N LEU A 103 -1.24 -19.32 -1.82
CA LEU A 103 -0.76 -20.29 -2.80
C LEU A 103 -1.71 -21.49 -2.90
N GLU A 104 -2.20 -22.00 -1.77
CA GLU A 104 -3.18 -23.10 -1.72
C GLU A 104 -4.51 -22.72 -2.36
N MET A 105 -4.92 -21.46 -2.26
CA MET A 105 -6.20 -20.98 -2.80
C MET A 105 -6.13 -20.60 -4.27
N PHE A 106 -4.97 -20.13 -4.77
CA PHE A 106 -4.92 -19.43 -6.06
C PHE A 106 -3.81 -19.89 -7.00
N SER A 107 -2.97 -20.88 -6.62
CA SER A 107 -1.92 -21.40 -7.51
C SER A 107 -2.15 -22.86 -7.85
N ASP A 108 -1.57 -23.28 -8.99
CA ASP A 108 -1.54 -24.66 -9.44
C ASP A 108 -0.19 -25.34 -9.12
N MET A 109 0.59 -24.77 -8.19
CA MET A 109 1.90 -25.26 -7.77
C MET A 109 1.78 -26.58 -6.99
N SER A 110 2.77 -27.45 -7.11
CA SER A 110 2.90 -28.62 -6.22
C SER A 110 3.17 -28.18 -4.77
N ARG A 111 2.86 -29.03 -3.80
CA ARG A 111 3.10 -28.70 -2.38
C ARG A 111 4.56 -28.28 -2.10
N GLN A 112 5.52 -28.95 -2.71
CA GLN A 112 6.93 -28.60 -2.55
C GLN A 112 7.23 -27.21 -3.11
N GLN A 113 6.75 -26.88 -4.30
CA GLN A 113 6.92 -25.55 -4.89
C GLN A 113 6.28 -24.43 -4.04
N MET A 114 5.10 -24.70 -3.46
CA MET A 114 4.45 -23.74 -2.55
C MET A 114 5.32 -23.48 -1.31
N VAL A 115 5.86 -24.56 -0.69
CA VAL A 115 6.73 -24.44 0.50
C VAL A 115 8.01 -23.69 0.16
N ASP A 116 8.65 -24.00 -0.96
CA ASP A 116 9.88 -23.32 -1.39
C ASP A 116 9.61 -21.83 -1.65
N ARG A 117 8.47 -21.50 -2.29
CA ARG A 117 8.07 -20.11 -2.51
C ARG A 117 7.75 -19.37 -1.21
N ALA A 118 7.06 -20.00 -0.27
CA ALA A 118 6.75 -19.41 1.02
C ALA A 118 8.03 -19.15 1.83
N LYS A 119 8.98 -20.11 1.86
CA LYS A 119 10.29 -19.93 2.49
C LYS A 119 11.05 -18.77 1.87
N PHE A 120 11.13 -18.70 0.56
CA PHE A 120 11.74 -17.59 -0.17
C PHE A 120 11.18 -16.24 0.29
N CYS A 121 9.85 -16.09 0.36
CA CYS A 121 9.22 -14.85 0.81
C CYS A 121 9.51 -14.53 2.28
N LEU A 122 9.49 -15.54 3.18
CA LEU A 122 9.80 -15.35 4.60
C LEU A 122 11.26 -14.93 4.82
N GLU A 123 12.20 -15.49 4.06
CA GLU A 123 13.62 -15.09 4.09
C GLU A 123 13.79 -13.64 3.63
N HIS A 124 13.12 -13.23 2.53
CA HIS A 124 13.18 -11.85 2.00
C HIS A 124 12.63 -10.81 2.99
N VAL A 125 11.71 -11.19 3.87
CA VAL A 125 11.22 -10.31 4.93
C VAL A 125 11.96 -10.52 6.26
N ASN A 126 13.11 -11.19 6.25
CA ASN A 126 13.96 -11.46 7.43
C ASN A 126 13.21 -12.15 8.59
N ILE A 127 12.40 -13.16 8.29
CA ILE A 127 11.80 -14.07 9.28
C ILE A 127 12.68 -15.35 9.36
N PRO A 128 13.30 -15.63 10.51
CA PRO A 128 14.18 -16.79 10.66
C PRO A 128 13.37 -18.11 10.73
N GLU A 129 13.98 -19.22 10.27
CA GLU A 129 13.30 -20.50 10.09
C GLU A 129 12.67 -21.06 11.39
N HIS A 130 13.28 -20.80 12.55
CA HIS A 130 12.74 -21.27 13.85
C HIS A 130 11.37 -20.62 14.21
N VAL A 131 10.98 -19.52 13.52
CA VAL A 131 9.70 -18.82 13.72
C VAL A 131 8.58 -19.42 12.85
N TYR A 132 8.90 -20.19 11.81
CA TYR A 132 7.93 -20.65 10.81
C TYR A 132 6.74 -21.45 11.37
N ASN A 133 6.97 -22.19 12.44
CA ASN A 133 5.95 -23.02 13.09
C ASN A 133 5.26 -22.35 14.28
N LEU A 134 5.60 -21.09 14.59
CA LEU A 134 4.95 -20.32 15.64
C LEU A 134 3.63 -19.74 15.17
N MET A 135 2.72 -19.50 16.12
CA MET A 135 1.47 -18.81 15.88
C MET A 135 1.67 -17.28 15.88
N PRO A 136 0.80 -16.49 15.27
CA PRO A 136 0.88 -15.03 15.32
C PRO A 136 0.99 -14.45 16.73
N SER A 137 0.33 -15.05 17.72
CA SER A 137 0.39 -14.62 19.12
C SER A 137 1.75 -14.85 19.81
N GLU A 138 2.63 -15.66 19.22
CA GLU A 138 3.94 -16.01 19.77
C GLU A 138 5.08 -15.16 19.21
N ILE A 139 4.77 -14.25 18.26
CA ILE A 139 5.73 -13.39 17.59
C ILE A 139 5.44 -11.91 17.82
N SER A 140 6.48 -11.06 17.71
CA SER A 140 6.33 -9.62 17.91
C SER A 140 5.49 -8.95 16.81
N GLY A 141 4.89 -7.77 17.08
CA GLY A 141 4.12 -7.01 16.11
C GLY A 141 4.90 -6.70 14.83
N GLY A 142 6.20 -6.38 14.93
CA GLY A 142 7.06 -6.17 13.77
C GLY A 142 7.28 -7.46 12.96
N GLN A 143 7.37 -8.63 13.62
CA GLN A 143 7.40 -9.92 12.93
C GLN A 143 6.07 -10.23 12.26
N GLN A 144 4.93 -9.97 12.93
CA GLN A 144 3.60 -10.14 12.32
C GLN A 144 3.45 -9.30 11.04
N LYS A 145 3.93 -8.05 11.04
CA LYS A 145 3.93 -7.20 9.84
C LYS A 145 4.77 -7.80 8.73
N ARG A 146 5.97 -8.27 9.03
CA ARG A 146 6.84 -8.91 8.03
C ARG A 146 6.24 -10.19 7.46
N VAL A 147 5.61 -11.03 8.29
CA VAL A 147 4.86 -12.21 7.83
C VAL A 147 3.68 -11.81 6.92
N ALA A 148 2.96 -10.75 7.28
CA ALA A 148 1.86 -10.24 6.46
C ALA A 148 2.34 -9.69 5.11
N ILE A 149 3.53 -9.07 5.06
CA ILE A 149 4.18 -8.67 3.81
C ILE A 149 4.57 -9.90 2.98
N ALA A 150 5.20 -10.93 3.60
CA ALA A 150 5.53 -12.18 2.91
C ALA A 150 4.28 -12.83 2.29
N ARG A 151 3.17 -12.88 3.04
CA ARG A 151 1.88 -13.37 2.54
C ARG A 151 1.36 -12.53 1.37
N ALA A 152 1.51 -11.21 1.42
CA ALA A 152 1.03 -10.32 0.37
C ALA A 152 1.82 -10.50 -0.95
N ILE A 153 3.12 -10.81 -0.88
CA ILE A 153 3.99 -10.94 -2.07
C ILE A 153 4.13 -12.39 -2.58
N VAL A 154 3.55 -13.38 -1.89
CA VAL A 154 3.81 -14.81 -2.18
C VAL A 154 3.33 -15.24 -3.58
N LEU A 155 2.25 -14.62 -4.09
CA LEU A 155 1.72 -14.85 -5.44
C LEU A 155 2.47 -14.07 -6.53
N ASN A 156 3.57 -13.38 -6.19
CA ASN A 156 4.30 -12.50 -7.09
C ASN A 156 3.41 -11.41 -7.72
N PRO A 157 2.75 -10.60 -6.87
CA PRO A 157 1.81 -9.59 -7.35
C PRO A 157 2.52 -8.51 -8.17
N LYS A 158 1.80 -7.94 -9.14
CA LYS A 158 2.23 -6.75 -9.87
C LYS A 158 1.92 -5.45 -9.11
N TYR A 159 0.89 -5.49 -8.29
CA TYR A 159 0.39 -4.36 -7.51
C TYR A 159 0.38 -4.72 -6.03
N LEU A 160 1.02 -3.91 -5.19
CA LEU A 160 1.04 -4.09 -3.74
C LEU A 160 0.31 -2.91 -3.07
N PHE A 161 -0.74 -3.20 -2.33
CA PHE A 161 -1.48 -2.19 -1.56
C PHE A 161 -1.19 -2.34 -0.08
N CYS A 162 -0.82 -1.24 0.59
CA CYS A 162 -0.51 -1.19 2.01
C CYS A 162 -1.37 -0.13 2.69
N ASP A 163 -2.27 -0.54 3.56
CA ASP A 163 -3.11 0.38 4.34
C ASP A 163 -2.48 0.59 5.73
N GLU A 164 -1.90 1.79 5.95
CA GLU A 164 -1.24 2.17 7.20
C GLU A 164 -0.24 1.09 7.71
N PRO A 165 0.80 0.75 6.94
CA PRO A 165 1.69 -0.38 7.24
C PRO A 165 2.39 -0.25 8.60
N ASN A 166 2.64 0.96 9.07
CA ASN A 166 3.37 1.27 10.30
C ASN A 166 2.48 1.48 11.53
N SER A 167 1.17 1.40 11.36
CA SER A 167 0.24 1.60 12.49
C SER A 167 0.52 0.63 13.64
N GLY A 168 0.71 1.20 14.84
CA GLY A 168 0.94 0.42 16.07
C GLY A 168 2.39 -0.05 16.27
N LEU A 169 3.34 0.39 15.45
CA LEU A 169 4.76 0.09 15.59
C LEU A 169 5.53 1.26 16.23
N ASP A 170 6.64 0.95 16.87
CA ASP A 170 7.60 1.96 17.32
C ASP A 170 8.35 2.57 16.12
N PRO A 171 8.93 3.78 16.24
CA PRO A 171 9.56 4.47 15.11
C PRO A 171 10.70 3.70 14.44
N LYS A 172 11.48 2.94 15.21
CA LYS A 172 12.59 2.15 14.67
C LYS A 172 12.08 0.97 13.84
N THR A 173 11.06 0.29 14.33
CA THR A 173 10.41 -0.83 13.62
C THR A 173 9.69 -0.31 12.38
N SER A 174 9.03 0.85 12.44
CA SER A 174 8.38 1.51 11.30
C SER A 174 9.36 1.75 10.16
N LEU A 175 10.53 2.31 10.45
CA LEU A 175 11.58 2.54 9.45
C LEU A 175 12.03 1.25 8.76
N VAL A 176 12.19 0.16 9.52
CA VAL A 176 12.55 -1.15 8.96
C VAL A 176 11.46 -1.69 8.02
N ILE A 177 10.19 -1.51 8.36
CA ILE A 177 9.06 -1.91 7.51
C ILE A 177 9.00 -1.07 6.24
N ASP A 178 9.20 0.25 6.34
CA ASP A 178 9.24 1.16 5.19
C ASP A 178 10.35 0.76 4.22
N GLN A 179 11.57 0.62 4.70
CA GLN A 179 12.72 0.21 3.88
C GLN A 179 12.51 -1.17 3.24
N LEU A 180 11.89 -2.11 3.95
CA LEU A 180 11.56 -3.43 3.42
C LEU A 180 10.55 -3.32 2.27
N ILE A 181 9.46 -2.56 2.43
CA ILE A 181 8.46 -2.36 1.39
C ILE A 181 9.10 -1.68 0.16
N HIS A 182 9.92 -0.66 0.37
CA HIS A 182 10.62 0.02 -0.71
C HIS A 182 11.56 -0.92 -1.46
N GLN A 183 12.40 -1.68 -0.74
CA GLN A 183 13.31 -2.66 -1.34
C GLN A 183 12.55 -3.70 -2.18
N LEU A 184 11.47 -4.30 -1.65
CA LEU A 184 10.65 -5.27 -2.37
C LEU A 184 9.98 -4.64 -3.60
N THR A 185 9.55 -3.38 -3.50
CA THR A 185 8.97 -2.63 -4.63
C THR A 185 9.97 -2.54 -5.79
N GLN A 186 11.21 -2.17 -5.50
CA GLN A 186 12.27 -2.05 -6.49
C GLN A 186 12.69 -3.42 -7.06
N GLU A 187 12.91 -4.41 -6.17
CA GLU A 187 13.38 -5.74 -6.54
C GLU A 187 12.40 -6.48 -7.46
N PHE A 188 11.09 -6.41 -7.13
CA PHE A 188 10.04 -7.07 -7.91
C PHE A 188 9.36 -6.15 -8.93
N ASN A 189 9.82 -4.91 -9.08
CA ASN A 189 9.26 -3.89 -9.97
C ASN A 189 7.74 -3.74 -9.81
N MET A 190 7.26 -3.72 -8.55
CA MET A 190 5.84 -3.62 -8.24
C MET A 190 5.35 -2.17 -8.33
N CYS A 191 4.09 -1.98 -8.70
CA CYS A 191 3.36 -0.75 -8.43
C CYS A 191 2.86 -0.81 -6.98
N THR A 192 3.56 -0.17 -6.05
CA THR A 192 3.20 -0.18 -4.64
C THR A 192 2.40 1.05 -4.28
N ILE A 193 1.24 0.88 -3.65
CA ILE A 193 0.36 1.96 -3.20
C ILE A 193 0.28 1.90 -1.67
N ILE A 194 0.73 2.95 -1.01
CA ILE A 194 0.70 3.05 0.45
C ILE A 194 -0.24 4.17 0.87
N ASN A 195 -1.19 3.83 1.71
CA ASN A 195 -2.04 4.78 2.41
C ASN A 195 -1.38 5.13 3.75
N SER A 196 -0.95 6.36 3.97
CA SER A 196 -0.31 6.77 5.22
C SER A 196 -0.57 8.23 5.58
N HIS A 197 -0.44 8.53 6.87
CA HIS A 197 -0.39 9.89 7.42
C HIS A 197 0.95 10.16 8.13
N ASP A 198 1.89 9.19 8.13
CA ASP A 198 3.21 9.32 8.75
C ASP A 198 4.18 10.04 7.80
N MET A 199 4.56 11.26 8.19
CA MET A 199 5.47 12.09 7.41
C MET A 199 6.88 11.49 7.29
N ASN A 200 7.34 10.70 8.28
CA ASN A 200 8.64 10.05 8.18
C ASN A 200 8.63 9.03 7.04
N SER A 201 7.60 8.18 6.97
CA SER A 201 7.43 7.22 5.86
C SER A 201 7.36 7.92 4.50
N ILE A 202 6.61 9.02 4.41
CA ILE A 202 6.44 9.77 3.16
C ILE A 202 7.80 10.28 2.66
N MET A 203 8.60 10.87 3.55
CA MET A 203 9.90 11.42 3.20
C MET A 203 10.97 10.35 2.96
N GLU A 204 10.88 9.21 3.65
CA GLU A 204 11.86 8.12 3.51
C GLU A 204 11.67 7.36 2.19
N ILE A 205 10.44 6.90 1.90
CA ILE A 205 10.19 5.94 0.83
C ILE A 205 9.22 6.41 -0.25
N GLY A 206 8.62 7.61 -0.14
CA GLY A 206 7.66 8.11 -1.13
C GLY A 206 8.35 8.53 -2.42
N ASP A 207 8.12 7.80 -3.52
CA ASP A 207 8.61 8.17 -4.86
C ASP A 207 7.63 9.08 -5.58
N HIS A 208 6.35 8.76 -5.49
CA HIS A 208 5.23 9.54 -6.05
C HIS A 208 4.17 9.74 -4.97
N ILE A 209 3.76 10.98 -4.75
CA ILE A 209 2.87 11.37 -3.67
C ILE A 209 1.60 11.96 -4.23
N VAL A 210 0.46 11.50 -3.74
CA VAL A 210 -0.90 11.92 -4.10
C VAL A 210 -1.56 12.49 -2.84
N PHE A 211 -1.73 13.80 -2.76
CA PHE A 211 -2.33 14.47 -1.60
C PHE A 211 -3.83 14.67 -1.80
N LEU A 212 -4.62 14.03 -0.92
CA LEU A 212 -6.08 14.15 -0.90
C LEU A 212 -6.54 15.07 0.23
N LYS A 213 -7.42 16.02 -0.12
CA LYS A 213 -8.10 16.90 0.82
C LYS A 213 -9.59 16.97 0.48
N SER A 214 -10.46 16.66 1.45
CA SER A 214 -11.91 16.73 1.29
C SER A 214 -12.43 16.00 0.03
N GLY A 215 -11.89 14.82 -0.25
CA GLY A 215 -12.29 13.99 -1.39
C GLY A 215 -11.72 14.42 -2.74
N LYS A 216 -10.85 15.41 -2.81
CA LYS A 216 -10.22 15.91 -4.05
C LYS A 216 -8.73 15.66 -4.06
N LEU A 217 -8.17 15.50 -5.26
CA LEU A 217 -6.74 15.57 -5.47
C LEU A 217 -6.31 17.04 -5.43
N GLU A 218 -5.61 17.44 -4.38
CA GLU A 218 -5.11 18.81 -4.22
C GLU A 218 -3.72 18.98 -4.80
N TRP A 219 -2.90 17.91 -4.78
CA TRP A 219 -1.55 17.93 -5.30
C TRP A 219 -1.03 16.52 -5.58
N SER A 220 -0.14 16.41 -6.56
CA SER A 220 0.67 15.20 -6.78
C SER A 220 2.05 15.57 -7.29
N GLY A 221 3.06 14.83 -6.87
CA GLY A 221 4.46 15.05 -7.24
C GLY A 221 5.41 14.11 -6.51
N SER A 222 6.70 14.39 -6.55
CA SER A 222 7.75 13.67 -5.81
C SER A 222 7.94 14.24 -4.40
N LYS A 223 8.65 13.51 -3.54
CA LYS A 223 9.00 14.00 -2.19
C LYS A 223 9.87 15.27 -2.22
N ASP A 224 10.72 15.41 -3.24
CA ASP A 224 11.57 16.60 -3.36
C ASP A 224 10.76 17.85 -3.74
N GLU A 225 9.70 17.68 -4.53
CA GLU A 225 8.82 18.77 -4.93
C GLU A 225 7.94 19.30 -3.78
N ILE A 226 7.74 18.51 -2.70
CA ILE A 226 6.98 18.94 -1.52
C ILE A 226 7.54 20.23 -0.91
N PHE A 227 8.86 20.40 -0.89
CA PHE A 227 9.50 21.56 -0.29
C PHE A 227 9.33 22.86 -1.08
N HIS A 228 8.93 22.77 -2.34
CA HIS A 228 8.85 23.89 -3.29
C HIS A 228 7.47 24.02 -3.97
N THR A 229 6.44 23.40 -3.40
CA THR A 229 5.13 23.25 -4.08
C THR A 229 4.33 24.55 -4.18
N GLY A 230 4.43 25.46 -3.20
CA GLY A 230 3.56 26.65 -3.10
C GLY A 230 2.08 26.32 -2.81
N ASN A 231 1.72 25.06 -2.58
CA ASN A 231 0.37 24.64 -2.22
C ASN A 231 0.16 24.76 -0.72
N GLU A 232 -0.56 25.81 -0.28
CA GLU A 232 -0.80 26.10 1.14
C GLU A 232 -1.40 24.90 1.91
N ALA A 233 -2.32 24.17 1.28
CA ALA A 233 -2.99 23.05 1.93
C ALA A 233 -2.05 21.87 2.19
N LEU A 234 -1.13 21.61 1.25
CA LEU A 234 -0.09 20.59 1.42
C LEU A 234 0.94 21.06 2.44
N GLU A 235 1.35 22.32 2.37
CA GLU A 235 2.30 22.91 3.32
C GLU A 235 1.78 22.85 4.76
N ASP A 236 0.52 23.20 4.98
CA ASP A 236 -0.13 23.11 6.29
C ASP A 236 -0.18 21.65 6.81
N PHE A 237 -0.34 20.68 5.91
CA PHE A 237 -0.37 19.28 6.28
C PHE A 237 1.04 18.75 6.60
N VAL A 238 2.01 19.00 5.74
CA VAL A 238 3.38 18.46 5.82
C VAL A 238 4.18 19.15 6.92
N PHE A 239 4.11 20.49 6.98
CA PHE A 239 4.90 21.31 7.88
C PHE A 239 4.14 21.71 9.16
N ALA A 240 3.11 20.94 9.53
CA ALA A 240 2.38 21.14 10.79
C ALA A 240 3.29 21.05 12.02
N SER A 241 4.33 20.20 11.99
CA SER A 241 5.27 20.06 13.09
C SER A 241 6.46 21.03 12.99
N ASN A 242 6.98 21.46 14.15
CA ASN A 242 8.15 22.34 14.20
C ASN A 242 9.42 21.70 13.61
N LEU A 243 9.51 20.37 13.62
CA LEU A 243 10.64 19.66 13.04
C LEU A 243 10.68 19.85 11.52
N TYR A 244 9.55 19.58 10.84
CA TYR A 244 9.48 19.73 9.39
C TYR A 244 9.55 21.18 8.91
N LYS A 245 9.12 22.17 9.72
CA LYS A 245 9.37 23.59 9.45
C LYS A 245 10.86 23.91 9.35
N LYS A 246 11.66 23.43 10.33
CA LYS A 246 13.12 23.60 10.31
C LYS A 246 13.78 22.89 9.14
N VAL A 247 13.28 21.70 8.76
CA VAL A 247 13.79 20.98 7.58
C VAL A 247 13.51 21.79 6.31
N LYS A 248 12.32 22.37 6.16
CA LYS A 248 11.99 23.27 5.03
C LYS A 248 12.93 24.46 4.96
N GLU A 249 13.16 25.15 6.08
CA GLU A 249 14.08 26.30 6.16
C GLU A 249 15.52 25.92 5.73
N ALA A 250 15.99 24.74 6.12
CA ALA A 250 17.32 24.24 5.73
C ALA A 250 17.43 23.86 4.24
N HIS A 251 16.33 23.49 3.58
CA HIS A 251 16.32 23.19 2.14
C HIS A 251 16.19 24.46 1.28
N GLN A 252 15.75 25.57 1.85
CA GLN A 252 15.60 26.85 1.14
C GLN A 252 16.81 27.79 1.30
N ALA A 253 17.78 27.44 2.18
CA ALA A 253 19.01 28.18 2.45
C ALA A 253 20.16 27.72 1.54
#